data_bf8e9f5798f1a7e8e7200079d9e1d886
#
_entry.id   bf8e9f5798f1a7e8e7200079d9e1d886
#
_cell.length_a   1.000
_cell.length_b   1.000
_cell.length_c   1.000
_cell.angle_alpha   90.00
_cell.angle_beta   90.00
_cell.angle_gamma   90.00
#
_symmetry.space_group_name_H-M   'P 1'
#
loop_
_entity.id
_entity.type
_entity.pdbx_description
1 polymer ?
#
loop_
_entity_poly.entity_id
_entity_poly.type
_entity_poly.pdbx_seq_one_letter_code
_entity_poly.pdbx_strand_id
1 'polypeptide(L)'
;MSAIFFNDNIKEKDILLPNCSRFAPHGQSYYLSCDDLEGFYWTYDTEYFRVSICDFDFKKKTIYCCDLSRFPDTALFSAHIISANGEILPPYQQLSSNDSFMICNQHQILQTLLHERTNFQAVCFDFKQKIIDDCLVGRYQLKPDDLCHIFKEANHFLGAELGKIADDILHYKLGSSASELFYEIKAKEWLSSIINNYYATQNDQEISQ
;
A
#
# COMPACT_ATOMS: atom_id res chain seq x y z
N MET A 1 -4.30 -25.50 -2.31
CA MET A 1 -4.47 -24.04 -2.35
C MET A 1 -3.08 -23.48 -2.53
N SER A 2 -2.82 -22.75 -3.61
CA SER A 2 -1.52 -22.15 -3.89
C SER A 2 -1.33 -20.90 -3.03
N ALA A 3 -0.11 -20.64 -2.60
CA ALA A 3 0.29 -19.39 -1.97
C ALA A 3 1.20 -18.65 -2.95
N ILE A 4 0.86 -17.40 -3.25
CA ILE A 4 1.65 -16.52 -4.11
C ILE A 4 2.30 -15.47 -3.23
N PHE A 5 3.62 -15.45 -3.21
CA PHE A 5 4.38 -14.37 -2.60
C PHE A 5 4.60 -13.29 -3.66
N PHE A 6 4.07 -12.11 -3.41
CA PHE A 6 4.16 -10.97 -4.32
C PHE A 6 5.60 -10.73 -4.84
N ASN A 7 6.59 -10.89 -3.97
CA ASN A 7 7.98 -10.59 -4.27
C ASN A 7 8.73 -11.65 -5.07
N ASP A 8 8.31 -12.92 -5.01
CA ASP A 8 8.98 -14.02 -5.71
C ASP A 8 8.53 -14.09 -7.17
N ASN A 9 7.30 -13.68 -7.44
CA ASN A 9 6.74 -13.79 -8.77
C ASN A 9 7.09 -12.60 -9.67
N ILE A 10 7.34 -11.41 -9.09
CA ILE A 10 7.62 -10.18 -9.85
C ILE A 10 9.01 -10.20 -10.54
N LYS A 11 9.99 -10.92 -10.02
CA LYS A 11 11.37 -10.84 -10.52
C LYS A 11 11.74 -11.80 -11.65
N GLU A 12 11.07 -12.95 -11.76
CA GLU A 12 11.50 -14.01 -12.69
C GLU A 12 10.60 -14.22 -13.91
N LYS A 13 9.36 -13.75 -13.89
CA LYS A 13 8.37 -14.00 -14.96
C LYS A 13 7.70 -12.76 -15.52
N ASP A 14 8.08 -11.58 -15.03
CA ASP A 14 7.39 -10.36 -15.38
C ASP A 14 7.92 -9.73 -16.65
N ILE A 15 6.99 -9.33 -17.48
CA ILE A 15 7.32 -8.56 -18.67
C ILE A 15 7.30 -7.09 -18.31
N LEU A 16 8.49 -6.46 -18.24
CA LEU A 16 8.59 -5.02 -18.15
C LEU A 16 7.94 -4.37 -19.38
N LEU A 17 7.01 -3.48 -19.16
CA LEU A 17 6.28 -2.76 -20.21
C LEU A 17 6.76 -1.30 -20.28
N PRO A 18 7.77 -0.98 -21.07
CA PRO A 18 8.41 0.34 -21.05
C PRO A 18 7.50 1.50 -21.49
N ASN A 19 6.37 1.23 -22.13
CA ASN A 19 5.44 2.23 -22.64
C ASN A 19 3.97 1.90 -22.29
N CYS A 20 3.73 1.41 -21.08
CA CYS A 20 2.37 1.11 -20.64
C CYS A 20 1.57 2.41 -20.43
N SER A 21 0.56 2.64 -21.26
CA SER A 21 -0.32 3.82 -21.14
C SER A 21 -1.36 3.70 -20.01
N ARG A 22 -1.44 2.53 -19.36
CA ARG A 22 -2.39 2.29 -18.27
C ARG A 22 -2.05 3.10 -17.03
N PHE A 23 -0.77 3.31 -16.75
CA PHE A 23 -0.27 4.04 -15.59
C PHE A 23 0.61 5.23 -15.99
N ALA A 24 1.04 6.00 -14.99
CA ALA A 24 1.93 7.13 -15.21
C ALA A 24 3.29 6.67 -15.77
N PRO A 25 3.86 7.39 -16.75
CA PRO A 25 5.09 6.99 -17.42
C PRO A 25 6.35 7.12 -16.54
N HIS A 26 6.27 7.80 -15.39
CA HIS A 26 7.40 8.01 -14.47
C HIS A 26 7.78 6.77 -13.67
N GLY A 27 6.87 5.80 -13.54
CA GLY A 27 7.14 4.53 -12.86
C GLY A 27 7.48 3.41 -13.82
N GLN A 28 7.68 2.24 -13.27
CA GLN A 28 7.91 1.01 -14.00
C GLN A 28 6.62 0.17 -13.98
N SER A 29 6.20 -0.26 -15.15
CA SER A 29 5.00 -1.11 -15.32
C SER A 29 5.41 -2.53 -15.68
N TYR A 30 4.79 -3.48 -15.02
CA TYR A 30 4.99 -4.91 -15.25
C TYR A 30 3.66 -5.58 -15.55
N TYR A 31 3.67 -6.57 -16.41
CA TYR A 31 2.57 -7.47 -16.61
C TYR A 31 2.92 -8.85 -16.06
N LEU A 32 2.06 -9.34 -15.18
CA LEU A 32 2.18 -10.66 -14.58
C LEU A 32 1.14 -11.58 -15.19
N SER A 33 1.52 -12.82 -15.48
CA SER A 33 0.56 -13.84 -15.90
C SER A 33 1.04 -15.21 -15.45
N CYS A 34 0.21 -15.85 -14.64
CA CYS A 34 0.40 -17.24 -14.21
C CYS A 34 -0.95 -17.99 -14.18
N ASP A 35 -0.94 -19.23 -13.71
CA ASP A 35 -2.14 -20.05 -13.63
C ASP A 35 -3.18 -19.51 -12.64
N ASP A 36 -2.77 -18.76 -11.66
CA ASP A 36 -3.60 -18.31 -10.54
C ASP A 36 -4.08 -16.85 -10.71
N LEU A 37 -3.28 -16.01 -11.37
CA LEU A 37 -3.62 -14.59 -11.61
C LEU A 37 -3.02 -14.05 -12.89
N GLU A 38 -3.60 -12.95 -13.36
CA GLU A 38 -2.99 -12.09 -14.38
C GLU A 38 -3.28 -10.63 -14.05
N GLY A 39 -2.47 -9.71 -14.59
CA GLY A 39 -2.71 -8.28 -14.41
C GLY A 39 -1.46 -7.44 -14.44
N PHE A 40 -1.56 -6.27 -13.85
CA PHE A 40 -0.53 -5.25 -13.93
C PHE A 40 -0.04 -4.87 -12.54
N TYR A 41 1.24 -4.62 -12.46
CA TYR A 41 1.90 -3.98 -11.34
C TYR A 41 2.66 -2.76 -11.83
N TRP A 42 2.44 -1.63 -11.18
CA TRP A 42 3.18 -0.41 -11.43
C TRP A 42 3.86 0.05 -10.16
N THR A 43 5.07 0.59 -10.27
CA THR A 43 5.81 1.10 -9.12
C THR A 43 6.67 2.32 -9.47
N TYR A 44 6.72 3.26 -8.53
CA TYR A 44 7.62 4.41 -8.54
C TYR A 44 8.38 4.44 -7.21
N ASP A 45 9.71 4.39 -7.29
CA ASP A 45 10.59 4.23 -6.12
C ASP A 45 11.50 5.45 -5.96
N THR A 46 11.61 5.96 -4.73
CA THR A 46 12.46 7.09 -4.32
C THR A 46 13.30 6.70 -3.11
N GLU A 47 14.14 7.60 -2.64
CA GLU A 47 14.89 7.38 -1.39
C GLU A 47 14.00 7.45 -0.12
N TYR A 48 12.80 8.05 -0.20
CA TYR A 48 11.89 8.26 0.92
C TYR A 48 10.73 7.27 0.98
N PHE A 49 10.23 6.88 -0.19
CA PHE A 49 9.07 6.00 -0.30
C PHE A 49 9.06 5.26 -1.63
N ARG A 50 8.30 4.20 -1.67
CA ARG A 50 7.84 3.56 -2.90
C ARG A 50 6.32 3.64 -2.93
N VAL A 51 5.75 4.06 -4.05
CA VAL A 51 4.33 3.92 -4.33
C VAL A 51 4.13 2.84 -5.38
N SER A 52 3.12 2.01 -5.19
CA SER A 52 2.79 0.96 -6.15
C SER A 52 1.29 0.81 -6.36
N ILE A 53 0.92 0.36 -7.56
CA ILE A 53 -0.44 0.03 -7.95
C ILE A 53 -0.45 -1.45 -8.31
N CYS A 54 -1.30 -2.21 -7.63
CA CYS A 54 -1.64 -3.59 -7.96
C CYS A 54 -2.98 -3.60 -8.67
N ASP A 55 -3.08 -4.31 -9.81
CA ASP A 55 -4.31 -4.44 -10.58
C ASP A 55 -4.34 -5.84 -11.21
N PHE A 56 -4.83 -6.81 -10.44
CA PHE A 56 -4.77 -8.24 -10.73
C PHE A 56 -6.14 -8.87 -10.79
N ASP A 57 -6.34 -9.73 -11.79
CA ASP A 57 -7.48 -10.63 -11.89
C ASP A 57 -7.08 -12.03 -11.39
N PHE A 58 -7.67 -12.46 -10.28
CA PHE A 58 -7.45 -13.79 -9.70
C PHE A 58 -8.33 -14.82 -10.38
N LYS A 59 -7.69 -15.80 -11.05
CA LYS A 59 -8.36 -16.87 -11.81
C LYS A 59 -8.83 -18.00 -10.92
N LYS A 60 -8.22 -18.16 -9.74
CA LYS A 60 -8.50 -19.22 -8.76
C LYS A 60 -8.46 -18.64 -7.36
N LYS A 61 -9.10 -19.35 -6.42
CA LYS A 61 -8.98 -19.04 -4.99
C LYS A 61 -7.52 -19.22 -4.54
N THR A 62 -6.89 -18.12 -4.11
CA THR A 62 -5.44 -18.04 -3.89
C THR A 62 -5.11 -17.32 -2.60
N ILE A 63 -4.10 -17.80 -1.86
CA ILE A 63 -3.51 -17.03 -0.76
C ILE A 63 -2.45 -16.09 -1.34
N TYR A 64 -2.69 -14.81 -1.21
CA TYR A 64 -1.77 -13.75 -1.61
C TYR A 64 -1.00 -13.27 -0.38
N CYS A 65 0.33 -13.32 -0.44
CA CYS A 65 1.21 -13.00 0.66
C CYS A 65 2.03 -11.75 0.35
N CYS A 66 1.97 -10.75 1.23
CA CYS A 66 2.90 -9.62 1.25
C CYS A 66 3.87 -9.83 2.42
N ASP A 67 5.14 -10.06 2.10
CA ASP A 67 6.22 -10.30 3.07
C ASP A 67 7.15 -9.08 3.13
N LEU A 68 6.99 -8.26 4.16
CA LEU A 68 7.76 -7.03 4.33
C LEU A 68 9.24 -7.28 4.65
N SER A 69 9.61 -8.47 5.14
CA SER A 69 11.01 -8.81 5.39
C SER A 69 11.89 -8.76 4.13
N ARG A 70 11.24 -8.83 2.97
CA ARG A 70 11.90 -8.76 1.65
C ARG A 70 12.13 -7.32 1.14
N PHE A 71 11.64 -6.34 1.88
CA PHE A 71 11.84 -4.92 1.63
C PHE A 71 12.57 -4.29 2.83
N PRO A 72 13.89 -4.51 2.96
CA PRO A 72 14.64 -4.14 4.17
C PRO A 72 14.62 -2.65 4.46
N ASP A 73 14.40 -1.82 3.45
CA ASP A 73 14.34 -0.37 3.59
C ASP A 73 12.94 0.15 4.00
N THR A 74 11.92 -0.73 3.98
CA THR A 74 10.54 -0.34 4.34
C THR A 74 10.38 -0.34 5.85
N ALA A 75 10.14 0.84 6.42
CA ALA A 75 9.84 1.01 7.84
C ALA A 75 8.35 0.85 8.14
N LEU A 76 7.50 1.38 7.25
CA LEU A 76 6.06 1.35 7.35
C LEU A 76 5.46 0.99 5.99
N PHE A 77 4.49 0.09 5.98
CA PHE A 77 3.70 -0.24 4.80
C PHE A 77 2.25 0.16 5.03
N SER A 78 1.65 0.76 4.04
CA SER A 78 0.22 1.08 4.04
C SER A 78 -0.37 0.81 2.67
N ALA A 79 -1.57 0.22 2.65
CA ALA A 79 -2.30 -0.04 1.42
C ALA A 79 -3.76 0.38 1.57
N HIS A 80 -4.31 0.94 0.50
CA HIS A 80 -5.74 1.17 0.34
C HIS A 80 -6.27 0.25 -0.76
N ILE A 81 -7.32 -0.49 -0.44
CA ILE A 81 -7.96 -1.44 -1.34
C ILE A 81 -9.10 -0.76 -2.09
N ILE A 82 -8.95 -0.65 -3.39
CA ILE A 82 -9.97 -0.08 -4.29
C ILE A 82 -11.02 -1.14 -4.63
N SER A 83 -10.57 -2.35 -4.93
CA SER A 83 -11.43 -3.49 -5.23
C SER A 83 -10.82 -4.78 -4.69
N ALA A 84 -11.60 -5.56 -3.98
CA ALA A 84 -11.26 -6.91 -3.55
C ALA A 84 -12.49 -7.71 -3.18
N ASN A 85 -12.33 -9.05 -3.18
CA ASN A 85 -13.26 -9.98 -2.57
C ASN A 85 -12.46 -11.12 -1.96
N GLY A 86 -12.38 -11.15 -0.63
CA GLY A 86 -11.55 -12.10 0.07
C GLY A 86 -11.57 -11.93 1.59
N GLU A 87 -10.55 -12.47 2.23
CA GLU A 87 -10.41 -12.51 3.68
C GLU A 87 -8.95 -12.28 4.08
N ILE A 88 -8.69 -11.50 5.12
CA ILE A 88 -7.37 -11.39 5.75
C ILE A 88 -7.17 -12.58 6.69
N LEU A 89 -5.99 -13.17 6.69
CA LEU A 89 -5.64 -14.36 7.46
C LEU A 89 -4.51 -14.08 8.45
N PRO A 90 -4.54 -14.73 9.63
CA PRO A 90 -5.53 -14.58 10.67
C PRO A 90 -5.42 -13.24 11.39
N PRO A 91 -6.42 -12.77 12.12
CA PRO A 91 -7.75 -13.35 12.25
C PRO A 91 -8.57 -13.19 10.97
N TYR A 92 -9.47 -14.11 10.70
CA TYR A 92 -10.35 -14.02 9.52
C TYR A 92 -11.19 -12.74 9.59
N GLN A 93 -10.84 -11.78 8.78
CA GLN A 93 -11.55 -10.52 8.60
C GLN A 93 -11.90 -10.37 7.14
N GLN A 94 -13.14 -10.03 6.85
CA GLN A 94 -13.54 -9.80 5.46
C GLN A 94 -12.72 -8.66 4.88
N LEU A 95 -12.20 -8.88 3.67
CA LEU A 95 -11.53 -7.87 2.87
C LEU A 95 -12.53 -7.30 1.88
N SER A 96 -12.71 -6.00 1.92
CA SER A 96 -13.68 -5.28 1.08
C SER A 96 -13.05 -4.08 0.39
N SER A 97 -13.76 -3.55 -0.59
CA SER A 97 -13.41 -2.26 -1.19
C SER A 97 -13.45 -1.16 -0.12
N ASN A 98 -12.52 -0.22 -0.22
CA ASN A 98 -12.25 0.85 0.73
C ASN A 98 -11.61 0.43 2.06
N ASP A 99 -11.21 -0.83 2.22
CA ASP A 99 -10.38 -1.21 3.35
C ASP A 99 -8.97 -0.63 3.22
N SER A 100 -8.34 -0.36 4.36
CA SER A 100 -6.97 0.10 4.43
C SER A 100 -6.18 -0.74 5.42
N PHE A 101 -4.93 -1.04 5.09
CA PHE A 101 -4.03 -1.75 6.00
C PHE A 101 -2.81 -0.93 6.31
N MET A 102 -2.28 -1.16 7.50
CA MET A 102 -1.00 -0.62 7.92
C MET A 102 -0.18 -1.66 8.64
N ILE A 103 1.08 -1.74 8.31
CA ILE A 103 2.03 -2.67 8.91
C ILE A 103 3.29 -1.90 9.26
N CYS A 104 3.69 -1.98 10.53
CA CYS A 104 4.89 -1.31 11.06
C CYS A 104 5.97 -2.29 11.54
N ASN A 105 5.87 -3.55 11.17
CA ASN A 105 6.83 -4.58 11.58
C ASN A 105 7.34 -5.35 10.37
N GLN A 106 8.65 -5.26 10.10
CA GLN A 106 9.31 -5.96 8.99
C GLN A 106 9.18 -7.50 9.06
N HIS A 107 8.85 -8.07 10.21
CA HIS A 107 8.65 -9.51 10.38
C HIS A 107 7.21 -9.96 10.17
N GLN A 108 6.31 -9.04 9.83
CA GLN A 108 4.91 -9.38 9.63
C GLN A 108 4.66 -9.77 8.17
N ILE A 109 4.07 -10.92 7.98
CA ILE A 109 3.55 -11.40 6.69
C ILE A 109 2.05 -11.13 6.69
N LEU A 110 1.59 -10.31 5.77
CA LEU A 110 0.16 -10.16 5.51
C LEU A 110 -0.27 -11.25 4.54
N GLN A 111 -1.21 -12.08 4.97
CA GLN A 111 -1.82 -13.10 4.12
C GLN A 111 -3.28 -12.75 3.85
N THR A 112 -3.64 -12.78 2.58
CA THR A 112 -5.00 -12.51 2.13
C THR A 112 -5.48 -13.66 1.27
N LEU A 113 -6.62 -14.26 1.63
CA LEU A 113 -7.28 -15.25 0.81
C LEU A 113 -8.19 -14.53 -0.20
N LEU A 114 -7.78 -14.48 -1.45
CA LEU A 114 -8.57 -13.89 -2.53
C LEU A 114 -9.40 -14.96 -3.22
N HIS A 115 -10.67 -14.66 -3.45
CA HIS A 115 -11.60 -15.57 -4.08
C HIS A 115 -11.38 -15.64 -5.59
N GLU A 116 -11.83 -16.72 -6.20
CA GLU A 116 -11.85 -16.87 -7.67
C GLU A 116 -12.65 -15.74 -8.33
N ARG A 117 -12.17 -15.26 -9.47
CA ARG A 117 -12.75 -14.16 -10.26
C ARG A 117 -12.77 -12.82 -9.53
N THR A 118 -11.85 -12.64 -8.59
CA THR A 118 -11.67 -11.36 -7.93
C THR A 118 -10.77 -10.46 -8.77
N ASN A 119 -11.25 -9.26 -9.09
CA ASN A 119 -10.37 -8.16 -9.45
C ASN A 119 -9.85 -7.53 -8.16
N PHE A 120 -8.55 -7.65 -7.93
CA PHE A 120 -7.85 -7.04 -6.80
C PHE A 120 -7.15 -5.78 -7.28
N GLN A 121 -7.59 -4.63 -6.81
CA GLN A 121 -6.95 -3.35 -7.11
C GLN A 121 -6.61 -2.62 -5.82
N ALA A 122 -5.36 -2.19 -5.70
CA ALA A 122 -4.85 -1.49 -4.52
C ALA A 122 -3.79 -0.45 -4.88
N VAL A 123 -3.74 0.62 -4.10
CA VAL A 123 -2.61 1.56 -4.07
C VAL A 123 -1.88 1.37 -2.75
N CYS A 124 -0.55 1.18 -2.83
CA CYS A 124 0.28 0.89 -1.68
C CYS A 124 1.41 1.92 -1.55
N PHE A 125 1.74 2.25 -0.32
CA PHE A 125 2.95 2.99 0.03
C PHE A 125 3.86 2.16 0.92
N ASP A 126 5.11 2.03 0.51
CA ASP A 126 6.23 1.60 1.35
C ASP A 126 6.98 2.85 1.79
N PHE A 127 6.84 3.25 3.04
CA PHE A 127 7.60 4.37 3.60
C PHE A 127 8.93 3.86 4.12
N LYS A 128 10.02 4.42 3.62
CA LYS A 128 11.38 4.02 3.99
C LYS A 128 11.81 4.67 5.30
N GLN A 129 12.81 4.09 5.97
CA GLN A 129 13.33 4.63 7.23
C GLN A 129 13.70 6.11 7.12
N LYS A 130 14.21 6.53 5.96
CA LYS A 130 14.63 7.92 5.73
C LYS A 130 13.51 8.95 5.88
N ILE A 131 12.27 8.67 5.41
CA ILE A 131 11.16 9.62 5.62
C ILE A 131 10.75 9.68 7.08
N ILE A 132 10.88 8.56 7.80
CA ILE A 132 10.62 8.51 9.23
C ILE A 132 11.61 9.43 9.97
N ASP A 133 12.90 9.25 9.71
CA ASP A 133 13.97 9.98 10.40
C ASP A 133 13.95 11.47 10.04
N ASP A 134 13.91 11.82 8.77
CA ASP A 134 14.02 13.19 8.30
C ASP A 134 12.74 14.01 8.52
N CYS A 135 11.60 13.41 8.28
CA CYS A 135 10.32 14.12 8.34
C CYS A 135 9.62 13.92 9.68
N LEU A 136 9.30 12.69 10.06
CA LEU A 136 8.44 12.46 11.21
C LEU A 136 9.16 12.71 12.53
N VAL A 137 10.35 12.16 12.69
CA VAL A 137 11.15 12.35 13.91
C VAL A 137 11.89 13.70 13.89
N GLY A 138 12.65 13.95 12.82
CA GLY A 138 13.52 15.13 12.73
C GLY A 138 12.74 16.44 12.68
N ARG A 139 11.74 16.54 11.80
CA ARG A 139 10.99 17.78 11.59
C ARG A 139 9.77 17.93 12.49
N TYR A 140 8.99 16.86 12.67
CA TYR A 140 7.73 16.89 13.44
C TYR A 140 7.89 16.39 14.86
N GLN A 141 9.09 15.91 15.25
CA GLN A 141 9.44 15.46 16.60
C GLN A 141 8.56 14.34 17.16
N LEU A 142 7.97 13.53 16.26
CA LEU A 142 7.24 12.33 16.66
C LEU A 142 8.23 11.28 17.19
N LYS A 143 7.88 10.63 18.29
CA LYS A 143 8.72 9.57 18.84
C LYS A 143 8.57 8.30 18.01
N PRO A 144 9.66 7.56 17.73
CA PRO A 144 9.60 6.32 16.97
C PRO A 144 8.61 5.29 17.55
N ASP A 145 8.55 5.18 18.88
CA ASP A 145 7.63 4.27 19.57
C ASP A 145 6.16 4.65 19.37
N ASP A 146 5.86 5.95 19.34
CA ASP A 146 4.50 6.46 19.08
C ASP A 146 4.07 6.16 17.65
N LEU A 147 4.99 6.18 16.67
CA LEU A 147 4.68 5.89 15.28
C LEU A 147 4.13 4.46 15.09
N CYS A 148 4.79 3.46 15.67
CA CYS A 148 4.28 2.08 15.60
C CYS A 148 2.88 1.96 16.23
N HIS A 149 2.61 2.69 17.30
CA HIS A 149 1.30 2.71 17.95
C HIS A 149 0.26 3.41 17.05
N ILE A 150 0.59 4.60 16.53
CA ILE A 150 -0.26 5.34 15.58
C ILE A 150 -0.68 4.45 14.40
N PHE A 151 0.26 3.74 13.79
CA PHE A 151 -0.03 2.91 12.63
C PHE A 151 -0.82 1.65 12.96
N LYS A 152 -0.72 1.11 14.17
CA LYS A 152 -1.53 -0.03 14.61
C LYS A 152 -2.99 0.36 14.89
N GLU A 153 -3.20 1.51 15.51
CA GLU A 153 -4.52 1.97 15.91
C GLU A 153 -5.33 2.63 14.79
N ALA A 154 -4.64 3.22 13.78
CA ALA A 154 -5.27 3.96 12.71
C ALA A 154 -6.03 3.08 11.68
N ASN A 155 -5.96 1.75 11.77
CA ASN A 155 -6.48 0.80 10.77
C ASN A 155 -8.00 0.88 10.51
N HIS A 156 -8.81 1.50 11.37
CA HIS A 156 -10.26 1.30 11.32
C HIS A 156 -11.08 2.43 10.67
N PHE A 157 -10.50 3.59 10.36
CA PHE A 157 -11.28 4.78 10.01
C PHE A 157 -10.85 5.55 8.76
N LEU A 158 -9.82 5.09 8.05
CA LEU A 158 -9.14 5.87 7.02
C LEU A 158 -9.62 5.62 5.58
N GLY A 159 -10.60 4.74 5.37
CA GLY A 159 -10.99 4.29 4.04
C GLY A 159 -11.33 5.42 3.07
N ALA A 160 -12.12 6.41 3.48
CA ALA A 160 -12.56 7.49 2.61
C ALA A 160 -11.43 8.49 2.26
N GLU A 161 -10.58 8.84 3.22
CA GLU A 161 -9.49 9.80 3.01
C GLU A 161 -8.39 9.21 2.16
N LEU A 162 -7.92 8.01 2.51
CA LEU A 162 -6.91 7.30 1.73
C LEU A 162 -7.43 6.92 0.34
N GLY A 163 -8.73 6.60 0.22
CA GLY A 163 -9.39 6.33 -1.04
C GLY A 163 -9.31 7.48 -2.04
N LYS A 164 -9.50 8.71 -1.58
CA LYS A 164 -9.34 9.90 -2.41
C LYS A 164 -7.91 10.07 -2.91
N ILE A 165 -6.93 9.89 -2.03
CA ILE A 165 -5.51 9.99 -2.41
C ILE A 165 -5.14 8.87 -3.39
N ALA A 166 -5.63 7.65 -3.16
CA ALA A 166 -5.43 6.50 -4.03
C ALA A 166 -6.03 6.74 -5.43
N ASP A 167 -7.23 7.32 -5.49
CA ASP A 167 -7.90 7.67 -6.74
C ASP A 167 -7.10 8.72 -7.54
N ASP A 168 -6.59 9.76 -6.87
CA ASP A 168 -5.71 10.75 -7.50
C ASP A 168 -4.44 10.10 -8.10
N ILE A 169 -3.83 9.15 -7.39
CA ILE A 169 -2.64 8.42 -7.85
C ILE A 169 -2.97 7.54 -9.06
N LEU A 170 -4.07 6.79 -9.00
CA LEU A 170 -4.51 5.89 -10.06
C LEU A 170 -4.78 6.62 -11.38
N HIS A 171 -5.36 7.82 -11.28
CA HIS A 171 -5.73 8.63 -12.42
C HIS A 171 -4.63 9.58 -12.91
N TYR A 172 -3.50 9.69 -12.20
CA TYR A 172 -2.39 10.53 -12.63
C TYR A 172 -1.68 9.92 -13.84
N LYS A 173 -1.64 10.67 -14.94
CA LYS A 173 -1.06 10.22 -16.23
C LYS A 173 0.02 11.14 -16.81
N LEU A 174 0.33 12.23 -16.11
CA LEU A 174 1.29 13.19 -16.63
C LEU A 174 2.72 12.66 -16.50
N GLY A 175 3.50 12.76 -17.56
CA GLY A 175 4.92 12.38 -17.61
C GLY A 175 5.80 13.62 -17.63
N SER A 176 5.81 14.41 -16.56
CA SER A 176 6.62 15.62 -16.47
C SER A 176 7.52 15.61 -15.24
N SER A 177 8.46 16.55 -15.16
CA SER A 177 9.26 16.77 -13.94
C SER A 177 8.42 17.10 -12.70
N ALA A 178 7.16 17.50 -12.88
CA ALA A 178 6.20 17.69 -11.80
C ALA A 178 5.67 16.37 -11.20
N SER A 179 5.89 15.22 -11.86
CA SER A 179 5.41 13.93 -11.37
C SER A 179 6.08 13.54 -10.05
N GLU A 180 7.36 13.81 -9.91
CA GLU A 180 8.10 13.57 -8.67
C GLU A 180 7.48 14.35 -7.50
N LEU A 181 7.24 15.65 -7.71
CA LEU A 181 6.59 16.50 -6.73
C LEU A 181 5.16 16.01 -6.41
N PHE A 182 4.40 15.56 -7.42
CA PHE A 182 3.07 15.01 -7.22
C PHE A 182 3.10 13.81 -6.25
N TYR A 183 3.96 12.82 -6.50
CA TYR A 183 4.04 11.63 -5.65
C TYR A 183 4.58 11.95 -4.25
N GLU A 184 5.52 12.90 -4.12
CA GLU A 184 6.00 13.37 -2.82
C GLU A 184 4.88 14.02 -2.00
N ILE A 185 4.06 14.87 -2.62
CA ILE A 185 2.90 15.48 -1.97
C ILE A 185 1.91 14.40 -1.53
N LYS A 186 1.60 13.41 -2.40
CA LYS A 186 0.66 12.34 -2.08
C LYS A 186 1.17 11.42 -0.97
N ALA A 187 2.46 11.13 -0.91
CA ALA A 187 3.07 10.38 0.18
C ALA A 187 2.94 11.11 1.53
N LYS A 188 3.18 12.42 1.55
CA LYS A 188 3.04 13.25 2.76
C LYS A 188 1.58 13.42 3.18
N GLU A 189 0.67 13.59 2.21
CA GLU A 189 -0.78 13.66 2.44
C GLU A 189 -1.29 12.35 3.06
N TRP A 190 -0.84 11.20 2.55
CA TRP A 190 -1.16 9.87 3.08
C TRP A 190 -0.72 9.71 4.55
N LEU A 191 0.56 10.03 4.85
CA LEU A 191 1.07 9.99 6.22
C LEU A 191 0.33 10.95 7.14
N SER A 192 0.04 12.17 6.68
CA SER A 192 -0.70 13.17 7.44
C SER A 192 -2.11 12.70 7.77
N SER A 193 -2.82 12.07 6.82
CA SER A 193 -4.16 11.52 7.06
C SER A 193 -4.14 10.45 8.15
N ILE A 194 -3.14 9.55 8.13
CA ILE A 194 -2.97 8.52 9.16
C ILE A 194 -2.75 9.13 10.54
N ILE A 195 -1.81 10.07 10.65
CA ILE A 195 -1.43 10.70 11.91
C ILE A 195 -2.58 11.54 12.47
N ASN A 196 -3.23 12.34 11.63
CA ASN A 196 -4.35 13.18 12.05
C ASN A 196 -5.56 12.35 12.53
N ASN A 197 -5.87 11.24 11.85
CA ASN A 197 -6.93 10.36 12.26
C ASN A 197 -6.67 9.74 13.64
N TYR A 198 -5.44 9.32 13.90
CA TYR A 198 -5.06 8.80 15.21
C TYR A 198 -5.33 9.83 16.33
N TYR A 199 -4.85 11.07 16.16
CA TYR A 199 -5.04 12.11 17.19
C TYR A 199 -6.50 12.54 17.32
N ALA A 200 -7.28 12.53 16.26
CA ALA A 200 -8.71 12.81 16.34
C ALA A 200 -9.45 11.78 17.19
N THR A 201 -9.15 10.48 16.98
CA THR A 201 -9.78 9.39 17.76
C THR A 201 -9.38 9.40 19.24
N GLN A 202 -8.16 9.81 19.58
CA GLN A 202 -7.74 9.93 20.98
C GLN A 202 -8.48 11.06 21.71
N ASN A 203 -8.65 12.21 21.06
CA ASN A 203 -9.39 13.33 21.63
C ASN A 203 -10.86 13.00 21.89
N ASP A 204 -11.52 12.24 21.02
CA ASP A 204 -12.92 11.81 21.19
C ASP A 204 -13.08 10.84 22.37
N GLN A 205 -12.09 10.02 22.66
CA GLN A 205 -12.09 9.11 23.83
C GLN A 205 -11.92 9.86 25.15
N GLU A 206 -11.08 10.90 25.19
CA GLU A 206 -10.88 11.73 26.39
C GLU A 206 -12.12 12.57 26.75
N ILE A 207 -12.89 13.01 25.75
CA ILE A 207 -14.13 13.80 25.96
C ILE A 207 -15.28 12.92 26.45
N SER A 208 -15.22 11.61 26.19
CA SER A 208 -16.28 10.66 26.52
C SER A 208 -16.13 10.01 27.91
N GLN A 209 -15.07 10.32 28.63
CA GLN A 209 -14.82 9.91 30.03
C GLN A 209 -15.11 11.04 31.01
#